data_84dca109f9e2286dbbb16fe9b1730660
#
_entry.id   84dca109f9e2286dbbb16fe9b1730660
#
_cell.length_a   1.000
_cell.length_b   1.000
_cell.length_c   1.000
_cell.angle_alpha   90.00
_cell.angle_beta   90.00
_cell.angle_gamma   90.00
#
_symmetry.space_group_name_H-M   'P 1'
#
loop_
_entity.id
_entity.type
_entity.pdbx_description
1 polymer ?
#
loop_
_entity_poly.entity_id
_entity_poly.type
_entity_poly.pdbx_seq_one_letter_code
_entity_poly.pdbx_strand_id
1 'polypeptide(L)'
;MKTNFGLIAVTITLLSASLAGCMGDEDSSGEYSGPIDLIVYYDSTSGMVETSENNGQSGPTTGVELSFDFADTTSDDGSITKIMIEPDDGSSPVEGDPADNAVISYTWLTHGVFTVTLTAEDSEGNSHSIMVK
;
A
#
# COMPACT_ATOMS: atom_id res chain seq x y z
N MET A 1 -61.82 -0.21 -25.96
CA MET A 1 -60.49 -0.83 -25.76
C MET A 1 -59.42 0.25 -25.74
N LYS A 2 -58.95 0.56 -24.59
CA LYS A 2 -57.88 1.54 -24.46
C LYS A 2 -56.69 0.80 -23.94
N THR A 3 -55.78 0.54 -24.82
CA THR A 3 -54.45 0.09 -24.48
C THR A 3 -53.70 1.26 -23.88
N ASN A 4 -53.63 1.24 -22.61
CA ASN A 4 -52.68 2.11 -21.94
C ASN A 4 -51.28 1.56 -22.20
N PHE A 5 -50.65 2.12 -23.18
CA PHE A 5 -49.22 2.05 -23.28
C PHE A 5 -48.68 2.89 -22.14
N GLY A 6 -48.47 2.23 -21.05
CA GLY A 6 -47.55 2.75 -20.05
C GLY A 6 -46.20 2.93 -20.72
N LEU A 7 -45.95 4.14 -21.07
CA LEU A 7 -44.64 4.57 -21.48
C LEU A 7 -43.71 4.36 -20.28
N ILE A 8 -43.12 3.21 -20.24
CA ILE A 8 -41.97 3.02 -19.42
C ILE A 8 -40.87 3.84 -20.09
N ALA A 9 -40.84 5.06 -19.76
CA ALA A 9 -39.63 5.82 -19.93
C ALA A 9 -38.61 5.19 -19.03
N VAL A 10 -37.94 4.20 -19.54
CA VAL A 10 -36.64 3.85 -19.03
C VAL A 10 -35.76 5.03 -19.37
N THR A 11 -35.82 5.99 -18.55
CA THR A 11 -34.71 6.92 -18.40
C THR A 11 -33.53 6.07 -17.92
N ILE A 12 -32.89 5.48 -18.87
CA ILE A 12 -31.49 5.20 -18.68
C ILE A 12 -30.88 6.57 -18.57
N THR A 13 -30.88 7.07 -17.38
CA THR A 13 -29.91 8.01 -17.00
C THR A 13 -28.61 7.20 -17.10
N LEU A 14 -28.08 7.18 -18.27
CA LEU A 14 -26.67 7.16 -18.38
C LEU A 14 -26.23 8.34 -17.55
N LEU A 15 -26.00 8.07 -16.33
CA LEU A 15 -24.88 8.67 -15.71
C LEU A 15 -23.71 8.21 -16.58
N SER A 16 -23.53 8.91 -17.63
CA SER A 16 -22.20 9.22 -18.02
C SER A 16 -21.67 9.90 -16.77
N ALA A 17 -21.22 9.09 -15.85
CA ALA A 17 -20.18 9.51 -15.00
C ALA A 17 -19.25 10.19 -15.96
N SER A 18 -19.38 11.46 -16.02
CA SER A 18 -18.39 12.27 -16.61
C SER A 18 -17.15 11.85 -15.88
N LEU A 19 -16.48 10.98 -16.51
CA LEU A 19 -15.08 10.78 -16.37
C LEU A 19 -14.48 12.08 -16.86
N ALA A 20 -14.97 13.15 -16.27
CA ALA A 20 -14.30 14.41 -16.33
C ALA A 20 -12.97 14.13 -15.74
N GLY A 21 -12.14 13.67 -16.63
CA GLY A 21 -10.76 13.66 -16.56
C GLY A 21 -10.24 13.92 -15.19
N CYS A 22 -10.18 12.95 -14.39
CA CYS A 22 -9.01 12.85 -13.62
C CYS A 22 -7.88 12.65 -14.60
N MET A 23 -7.45 13.73 -15.16
CA MET A 23 -6.11 13.92 -15.65
C MET A 23 -5.21 14.01 -14.44
N GLY A 24 -5.51 13.25 -13.42
CA GLY A 24 -4.58 12.93 -12.40
C GLY A 24 -3.75 11.85 -12.98
N ASP A 25 -2.52 12.17 -13.20
CA ASP A 25 -1.49 11.22 -13.29
C ASP A 25 -1.81 10.08 -12.38
N GLU A 26 -1.56 8.92 -12.96
CA GLU A 26 -1.13 7.76 -12.30
C GLU A 26 -1.84 7.46 -11.00
N ASP A 27 -1.78 6.26 -10.74
CA ASP A 27 -2.22 5.61 -9.55
C ASP A 27 -3.69 5.86 -9.28
N SER A 28 -4.46 5.49 -10.26
CA SER A 28 -5.77 4.99 -9.96
C SER A 28 -5.61 3.73 -9.11
N SER A 29 -5.07 3.89 -7.94
CA SER A 29 -5.49 3.08 -6.85
C SER A 29 -6.97 3.33 -6.76
N GLY A 30 -7.78 2.41 -7.27
CA GLY A 30 -9.21 2.45 -7.08
C GLY A 30 -9.40 2.75 -5.61
N GLU A 31 -10.17 3.80 -5.31
CA GLU A 31 -10.43 4.18 -3.94
C GLU A 31 -10.81 2.93 -3.16
N TYR A 32 -9.99 2.55 -2.20
CA TYR A 32 -10.26 1.40 -1.38
C TYR A 32 -11.51 1.68 -0.56
N SER A 33 -12.49 0.81 -0.70
CA SER A 33 -13.78 0.90 -0.02
C SER A 33 -14.00 -0.22 0.99
N GLY A 34 -12.96 -0.95 1.32
CA GLY A 34 -13.01 -2.02 2.32
C GLY A 34 -12.93 -1.51 3.75
N PRO A 35 -12.99 -2.42 4.73
CA PRO A 35 -13.09 -2.07 6.15
C PRO A 35 -11.75 -1.66 6.79
N ILE A 36 -10.61 -1.86 6.11
CA ILE A 36 -9.29 -1.59 6.69
C ILE A 36 -8.90 -0.14 6.43
N ASP A 37 -8.74 0.63 7.49
CA ASP A 37 -8.10 1.94 7.45
C ASP A 37 -6.60 1.74 7.66
N LEU A 38 -5.85 1.74 6.56
CA LEU A 38 -4.41 1.49 6.54
C LEU A 38 -3.64 2.79 6.78
N ILE A 39 -3.14 2.95 7.99
CA ILE A 39 -2.34 4.09 8.41
C ILE A 39 -0.95 3.61 8.76
N VAL A 40 0.06 4.10 8.04
CA VAL A 40 1.45 3.73 8.28
C VAL A 40 2.31 4.98 8.38
N TYR A 41 3.08 5.08 9.46
CA TYR A 41 4.07 6.13 9.64
C TYR A 41 5.47 5.61 9.32
N TYR A 42 6.26 6.44 8.65
CA TYR A 42 7.67 6.15 8.36
C TYR A 42 8.48 7.45 8.30
N ASP A 43 9.75 7.38 8.71
CA ASP A 43 10.55 8.59 8.97
C ASP A 43 11.09 9.26 7.70
N SER A 44 11.47 8.47 6.68
CA SER A 44 12.14 9.00 5.50
C SER A 44 11.90 8.11 4.29
N THR A 45 11.77 8.75 3.12
CA THR A 45 11.66 8.05 1.84
C THR A 45 12.98 7.97 1.09
N SER A 46 14.06 8.48 1.65
CA SER A 46 15.37 8.46 1.03
C SER A 46 16.50 8.33 2.04
N GLY A 47 17.60 7.77 1.58
CA GLY A 47 18.81 7.61 2.37
C GLY A 47 20.02 7.33 1.48
N MET A 48 21.14 7.08 2.08
CA MET A 48 22.41 6.83 1.41
C MET A 48 22.93 5.43 1.75
N VAL A 49 23.20 4.64 0.70
CA VAL A 49 23.92 3.37 0.84
C VAL A 49 25.40 3.63 0.64
N GLU A 50 26.21 3.31 1.64
CA GLU A 50 27.66 3.46 1.57
C GLU A 50 28.32 2.11 1.34
N THR A 51 29.16 2.03 0.33
CA THR A 51 30.06 0.90 0.09
C THR A 51 31.48 1.36 0.32
N SER A 52 32.21 0.71 1.19
CA SER A 52 33.64 0.96 1.33
C SER A 52 34.44 -0.07 0.57
N GLU A 53 35.30 0.38 -0.34
CA GLU A 53 36.29 -0.45 -1.01
C GLU A 53 37.63 -0.26 -0.32
N ASN A 54 38.19 -1.35 0.17
CA ASN A 54 39.53 -1.36 0.73
C ASN A 54 40.35 -2.45 0.01
N ASN A 55 41.40 -2.04 -0.71
CA ASN A 55 42.28 -2.93 -1.47
C ASN A 55 41.58 -3.85 -2.48
N GLY A 56 40.53 -3.36 -3.15
CA GLY A 56 39.78 -4.13 -4.15
C GLY A 56 38.84 -5.18 -3.55
N GLN A 57 38.63 -5.16 -2.24
CA GLN A 57 37.58 -5.92 -1.57
C GLN A 57 36.46 -4.97 -1.18
N SER A 58 35.24 -5.33 -1.56
CA SER A 58 34.05 -4.62 -1.08
C SER A 58 33.95 -4.79 0.43
N GLY A 59 34.00 -3.71 1.15
CA GLY A 59 33.81 -3.69 2.59
C GLY A 59 32.32 -3.83 2.97
N PRO A 60 32.01 -3.80 4.26
CA PRO A 60 30.62 -3.84 4.70
C PRO A 60 29.85 -2.66 4.11
N THR A 61 28.69 -2.95 3.55
CA THR A 61 27.77 -1.95 3.04
C THR A 61 26.94 -1.42 4.20
N THR A 62 26.94 -0.10 4.37
CA THR A 62 26.00 0.53 5.27
C THR A 62 24.71 0.79 4.52
N GLY A 63 23.62 0.17 4.96
CA GLY A 63 22.32 0.29 4.34
C GLY A 63 21.50 1.46 4.85
N VAL A 64 20.37 1.65 4.23
CA VAL A 64 19.31 2.56 4.67
C VAL A 64 18.24 1.76 5.38
N GLU A 65 18.10 1.96 6.67
CA GLU A 65 17.03 1.37 7.45
C GLU A 65 15.86 2.33 7.56
N LEU A 66 14.67 1.81 7.24
CA LEU A 66 13.40 2.48 7.49
C LEU A 66 12.53 1.60 8.38
N SER A 67 11.77 2.26 9.25
CA SER A 67 10.77 1.63 10.09
C SER A 67 9.39 2.06 9.67
N PHE A 68 8.48 1.10 9.55
CA PHE A 68 7.09 1.30 9.17
C PHE A 68 6.21 0.95 10.37
N ASP A 69 5.53 1.94 10.91
CA ASP A 69 4.66 1.81 12.07
C ASP A 69 3.21 1.73 11.64
N PHE A 70 2.58 0.60 11.88
CA PHE A 70 1.19 0.26 11.55
C PHE A 70 0.26 0.37 12.77
N ALA A 71 0.71 0.92 13.88
CA ALA A 71 -0.05 0.87 15.14
C ALA A 71 -1.45 1.51 15.06
N ASP A 72 -1.64 2.49 14.18
CA ASP A 72 -2.92 3.17 13.99
C ASP A 72 -3.79 2.53 12.89
N THR A 73 -3.32 1.45 12.27
CA THR A 73 -4.10 0.69 11.28
C THR A 73 -5.21 -0.09 11.97
N THR A 74 -6.44 0.06 11.50
CA THR A 74 -7.63 -0.57 12.08
C THR A 74 -8.49 -1.23 11.03
N SER A 75 -9.43 -2.07 11.46
CA SER A 75 -10.48 -2.63 10.63
C SER A 75 -11.83 -2.47 11.30
N ASP A 76 -12.84 -2.08 10.55
CA ASP A 76 -14.22 -1.97 11.01
C ASP A 76 -14.90 -3.35 11.17
N ASP A 77 -14.42 -4.36 10.47
CA ASP A 77 -15.00 -5.71 10.47
C ASP A 77 -14.33 -6.67 11.46
N GLY A 78 -13.14 -6.32 11.93
CA GLY A 78 -12.40 -7.21 12.82
C GLY A 78 -11.15 -6.57 13.40
N SER A 79 -10.17 -7.40 13.71
CA SER A 79 -8.86 -6.95 14.20
C SER A 79 -7.80 -7.18 13.13
N ILE A 80 -6.79 -6.32 13.09
CA ILE A 80 -5.64 -6.54 12.23
C ILE A 80 -4.85 -7.74 12.76
N THR A 81 -4.66 -8.72 11.89
CA THR A 81 -4.00 -10.00 12.24
C THR A 81 -2.63 -10.12 11.56
N LYS A 82 -2.38 -9.34 10.51
CA LYS A 82 -1.13 -9.39 9.77
C LYS A 82 -0.79 -8.02 9.21
N ILE A 83 0.48 -7.68 9.30
CA ILE A 83 1.08 -6.55 8.61
C ILE A 83 2.30 -7.02 7.82
N MET A 84 2.56 -6.40 6.68
CA MET A 84 3.61 -6.86 5.77
C MET A 84 4.15 -5.71 4.94
N ILE A 85 5.43 -5.78 4.62
CA ILE A 85 6.06 -4.93 3.61
C ILE A 85 6.70 -5.79 2.52
N GLU A 86 6.62 -5.31 1.28
CA GLU A 86 7.39 -5.84 0.15
C GLU A 86 8.41 -4.79 -0.28
N PRO A 87 9.71 -5.02 -0.05
CA PRO A 87 10.75 -3.99 -0.22
C PRO A 87 11.08 -3.61 -1.65
N ASP A 88 10.68 -4.39 -2.64
CA ASP A 88 10.95 -4.20 -4.09
C ASP A 88 12.45 -4.27 -4.48
N ASP A 89 13.28 -4.88 -3.67
CA ASP A 89 14.71 -5.08 -3.95
C ASP A 89 15.06 -6.52 -4.33
N GLY A 90 14.04 -7.34 -4.60
CA GLY A 90 14.16 -8.77 -4.88
C GLY A 90 14.12 -9.66 -3.65
N SER A 91 14.01 -9.09 -2.47
CA SER A 91 13.83 -9.84 -1.23
C SER A 91 12.40 -10.31 -1.06
N SER A 92 12.22 -11.32 -0.21
CA SER A 92 10.89 -11.78 0.18
C SER A 92 10.18 -10.73 1.04
N PRO A 93 8.84 -10.72 1.02
CA PRO A 93 8.07 -9.88 1.93
C PRO A 93 8.45 -10.09 3.39
N VAL A 94 8.41 -9.02 4.18
CA VAL A 94 8.67 -9.05 5.61
C VAL A 94 7.36 -8.86 6.35
N GLU A 95 7.01 -9.82 7.18
CA GLU A 95 5.82 -9.79 8.02
C GLU A 95 6.14 -9.28 9.42
N GLY A 96 5.20 -8.56 10.00
CA GLY A 96 5.24 -8.10 11.38
C GLY A 96 4.04 -8.61 12.18
N ASP A 97 4.16 -8.54 13.49
CA ASP A 97 3.08 -8.88 14.41
C ASP A 97 2.36 -7.60 14.85
N PRO A 98 1.09 -7.41 14.47
CA PRO A 98 0.34 -6.24 14.91
C PRO A 98 0.08 -6.20 16.40
N ALA A 99 0.20 -7.33 17.11
CA ALA A 99 0.06 -7.41 18.56
C ALA A 99 1.36 -7.07 19.31
N ASP A 100 2.50 -7.12 18.63
CA ASP A 100 3.81 -6.80 19.18
C ASP A 100 4.37 -5.54 18.53
N ASN A 101 4.00 -4.41 19.06
CA ASN A 101 4.33 -3.03 18.66
C ASN A 101 3.97 -2.59 17.22
N ALA A 102 3.53 -3.49 16.34
CA ALA A 102 3.10 -3.21 14.97
C ALA A 102 4.11 -2.45 14.09
N VAL A 103 5.41 -2.61 14.32
CA VAL A 103 6.48 -1.96 13.56
C VAL A 103 7.27 -2.99 12.77
N ILE A 104 7.51 -2.69 11.50
CA ILE A 104 8.41 -3.47 10.64
C ILE A 104 9.58 -2.57 10.25
N SER A 105 10.80 -3.02 10.53
CA SER A 105 12.03 -2.35 10.07
C SER A 105 12.68 -3.15 8.95
N TYR A 106 13.19 -2.45 7.95
CA TYR A 106 13.90 -3.05 6.83
C TYR A 106 15.10 -2.21 6.39
N THR A 107 16.18 -2.86 5.99
CA THR A 107 17.41 -2.21 5.56
C THR A 107 17.70 -2.51 4.10
N TRP A 108 17.69 -1.50 3.25
CA TRP A 108 18.13 -1.58 1.86
C TRP A 108 19.65 -1.47 1.78
N LEU A 109 20.27 -2.42 1.09
CA LEU A 109 21.74 -2.50 0.93
C LEU A 109 22.18 -2.16 -0.50
N THR A 110 21.25 -1.88 -1.39
CA THR A 110 21.51 -1.61 -2.79
C THR A 110 20.99 -0.23 -3.19
N HIS A 111 21.64 0.36 -4.19
CA HIS A 111 21.18 1.61 -4.77
C HIS A 111 19.95 1.36 -5.65
N GLY A 112 18.98 2.25 -5.58
CA GLY A 112 17.80 2.16 -6.43
C GLY A 112 16.71 3.10 -5.97
N VAL A 113 15.62 3.09 -6.72
CA VAL A 113 14.34 3.64 -6.33
C VAL A 113 13.40 2.45 -6.19
N PHE A 114 12.87 2.26 -5.01
CA PHE A 114 12.04 1.11 -4.66
C PHE A 114 10.60 1.54 -4.46
N THR A 115 9.68 0.72 -4.93
CA THR A 115 8.23 0.91 -4.70
C THR A 115 7.79 -0.09 -3.64
N VAL A 116 7.83 0.34 -2.39
CA VAL A 116 7.49 -0.51 -1.26
C VAL A 116 6.00 -0.68 -1.17
N THR A 117 5.52 -1.92 -1.12
CA THR A 117 4.12 -2.22 -0.86
C THR A 117 3.91 -2.47 0.61
N LEU A 118 2.98 -1.76 1.21
CA LEU A 118 2.58 -1.88 2.62
C LEU A 118 1.21 -2.52 2.67
N THR A 119 1.06 -3.61 3.40
CA THR A 119 -0.18 -4.40 3.43
C THR A 119 -0.61 -4.68 4.87
N ALA A 120 -1.92 -4.61 5.13
CA ALA A 120 -2.55 -5.12 6.33
C ALA A 120 -3.68 -6.08 5.98
N GLU A 121 -3.86 -7.11 6.79
CA GLU A 121 -4.95 -8.07 6.71
C GLU A 121 -5.67 -8.15 8.06
N ASP A 122 -6.98 -8.38 8.02
CA ASP A 122 -7.78 -8.52 9.22
C ASP A 122 -8.24 -9.96 9.48
N SER A 123 -8.91 -10.17 10.60
CA SER A 123 -9.41 -11.47 11.03
C SER A 123 -10.55 -12.02 10.16
N GLU A 124 -11.20 -11.17 9.37
CA GLU A 124 -12.28 -11.54 8.45
C GLU A 124 -11.79 -11.87 7.03
N GLY A 125 -10.49 -11.75 6.79
CA GLY A 125 -9.85 -12.04 5.52
C GLY A 125 -9.83 -10.87 4.55
N ASN A 126 -10.13 -9.66 5.01
CA ASN A 126 -9.94 -8.46 4.20
C ASN A 126 -8.47 -8.07 4.15
N SER A 127 -8.07 -7.45 3.07
CA SER A 127 -6.71 -6.98 2.84
C SER A 127 -6.71 -5.60 2.21
N HIS A 128 -5.81 -4.74 2.64
CA HIS A 128 -5.58 -3.43 2.05
C HIS A 128 -4.09 -3.20 1.85
N SER A 129 -3.71 -2.69 0.68
CA SER A 129 -2.32 -2.40 0.35
C SER A 129 -2.19 -1.00 -0.24
N ILE A 130 -1.12 -0.32 0.13
CA ILE A 130 -0.69 0.95 -0.45
C ILE A 130 0.76 0.84 -0.91
N MET A 131 1.14 1.68 -1.88
CA MET A 131 2.50 1.75 -2.39
C MET A 131 3.12 3.09 -2.05
N VAL A 132 4.38 3.05 -1.61
CA VAL A 132 5.19 4.24 -1.34
C VAL A 132 6.50 4.15 -2.12
N LYS A 133 7.02 5.31 -2.55
CA LYS A 133 8.20 5.37 -3.42
C LYS A 133 9.26 6.31 -2.86
#